data_a5b90ffff50a8de431b6aa6aea651c09
#
_entry.id   a5b90ffff50a8de431b6aa6aea651c09
#
_cell.length_a   1.000
_cell.length_b   1.000
_cell.length_c   1.000
_cell.angle_alpha   90.00
_cell.angle_beta   90.00
_cell.angle_gamma   90.00
#
_symmetry.space_group_name_H-M   'P 1'
#
loop_
_entity.id
_entity.type
_entity.pdbx_description
1 polymer ?
#
loop_
_entity_poly.entity_id
_entity_poly.type
_entity_poly.pdbx_seq_one_letter_code
_entity_poly.pdbx_strand_id
1 'polypeptide(L)'
;MNYLTHQLLNAEEINFIEKELEQENQGWEDGKKTAGSHASIVKNNLQLKRTSDISKKLSLLIKQKILNNDLIKSFTLPKKIHGIMFTKSSKGMQYGRHIDNAYMSSGRADLSFTVFLTKKIYTRGVIY
;
A
#
# COMPACT_ATOMS: atom_id res chain seq x y z
N MET A 1 15.24 -14.18 3.06
CA MET A 1 14.66 -12.85 2.70
C MET A 1 14.74 -11.95 3.90
N ASN A 2 15.30 -10.78 3.75
CA ASN A 2 15.36 -9.78 4.82
C ASN A 2 14.11 -8.89 4.76
N TYR A 3 13.44 -8.72 5.89
CA TYR A 3 12.30 -7.83 6.02
C TYR A 3 12.38 -7.04 7.33
N LEU A 4 11.76 -5.89 7.35
CA LEU A 4 11.62 -5.03 8.52
C LEU A 4 10.15 -4.91 8.86
N THR A 5 9.80 -5.15 10.13
CA THR A 5 8.49 -4.80 10.68
C THR A 5 8.67 -3.67 11.66
N HIS A 6 7.95 -2.57 11.44
CA HIS A 6 8.09 -1.36 12.23
C HIS A 6 6.79 -0.57 12.28
N GLN A 7 6.52 0.07 13.41
CA GLN A 7 5.39 0.98 13.54
C GLN A 7 5.72 2.32 12.86
N LEU A 8 5.05 2.61 11.75
CA LEU A 8 5.24 3.85 10.99
C LEU A 8 4.35 5.00 11.47
N LEU A 9 3.10 4.69 11.80
CA LEU A 9 2.05 5.66 12.13
C LEU A 9 1.58 5.46 13.56
N ASN A 10 1.23 6.56 14.23
CA ASN A 10 0.56 6.50 15.52
C ASN A 10 -0.97 6.32 15.35
N ALA A 11 -1.69 6.12 16.47
CA ALA A 11 -3.13 5.87 16.44
C ALA A 11 -3.93 7.05 15.86
N GLU A 12 -3.54 8.29 16.13
CA GLU A 12 -4.21 9.48 15.61
C GLU A 12 -4.04 9.60 14.09
N GLU A 13 -2.85 9.33 13.58
CA GLU A 13 -2.56 9.34 12.15
C GLU A 13 -3.32 8.23 11.41
N ILE A 14 -3.41 7.04 11.99
CA ILE A 14 -4.21 5.93 11.44
C ILE A 14 -5.69 6.34 11.39
N ASN A 15 -6.23 6.86 12.49
CA ASN A 15 -7.62 7.31 12.53
C ASN A 15 -7.92 8.41 11.51
N PHE A 16 -6.99 9.34 11.32
CA PHE A 16 -7.13 10.38 10.31
C PHE A 16 -7.21 9.79 8.90
N ILE A 17 -6.28 8.88 8.56
CA ILE A 17 -6.24 8.23 7.24
C ILE A 17 -7.49 7.39 7.01
N GLU A 18 -7.92 6.61 8.00
CA GLU A 18 -9.13 5.79 7.90
C GLU A 18 -10.37 6.63 7.62
N LYS A 19 -10.56 7.73 8.35
CA LYS A 19 -11.69 8.67 8.12
C LYS A 19 -11.68 9.28 6.72
N GLU A 20 -10.52 9.71 6.24
CA GLU A 20 -10.39 10.26 4.89
C GLU A 20 -10.75 9.21 3.82
N LEU A 21 -10.30 7.97 4.00
CA LEU A 21 -10.60 6.87 3.09
C LEU A 21 -12.07 6.42 3.15
N GLU A 22 -12.70 6.47 4.32
CA GLU A 22 -14.12 6.13 4.49
C GLU A 22 -15.05 7.15 3.83
N GLN A 23 -14.66 8.43 3.82
CA GLN A 23 -15.43 9.51 3.18
C GLN A 23 -15.34 9.48 1.66
N GLU A 24 -14.33 8.81 1.11
CA GLU A 24 -14.16 8.70 -0.34
C GLU A 24 -15.10 7.63 -0.92
N ASN A 25 -16.11 8.08 -1.66
CA ASN A 25 -17.15 7.19 -2.21
C ASN A 25 -16.94 6.87 -3.71
N GLN A 26 -16.21 7.70 -4.46
CA GLN A 26 -16.15 7.60 -5.92
C GLN A 26 -14.78 7.19 -6.47
N GLY A 27 -13.74 7.33 -5.67
CA GLY A 27 -12.36 7.08 -6.09
C GLY A 27 -11.96 5.61 -6.14
N TRP A 28 -12.81 4.70 -5.66
CA TRP A 28 -12.52 3.27 -5.59
C TRP A 28 -12.80 2.58 -6.92
N GLU A 29 -11.91 1.72 -7.35
CA GLU A 29 -12.01 0.93 -8.56
C GLU A 29 -11.51 -0.50 -8.35
N ASP A 30 -11.77 -1.38 -9.33
CA ASP A 30 -11.29 -2.76 -9.29
C ASP A 30 -9.75 -2.79 -9.28
N GLY A 31 -9.19 -3.48 -8.28
CA GLY A 31 -7.76 -3.62 -8.12
C GLY A 31 -7.04 -4.36 -9.25
N LYS A 32 -7.77 -5.10 -10.09
CA LYS A 32 -7.20 -5.78 -11.26
C LYS A 32 -6.63 -4.83 -12.30
N LYS A 33 -7.12 -3.59 -12.36
CA LYS A 33 -6.69 -2.59 -13.35
C LYS A 33 -5.20 -2.25 -13.30
N THR A 34 -4.57 -2.40 -12.14
CA THR A 34 -3.14 -2.07 -11.96
C THR A 34 -2.26 -3.30 -11.76
N ALA A 35 -2.85 -4.48 -11.73
CA ALA A 35 -2.11 -5.72 -11.60
C ALA A 35 -1.55 -6.17 -12.95
N GLY A 36 -0.34 -6.74 -12.96
CA GLY A 36 0.20 -7.42 -14.13
C GLY A 36 -0.66 -8.65 -14.51
N SER A 37 -0.47 -9.17 -15.70
CA SER A 37 -1.31 -10.25 -16.27
C SER A 37 -1.49 -11.46 -15.33
N HIS A 38 -0.43 -11.91 -14.69
CA HIS A 38 -0.50 -13.05 -13.76
C HIS A 38 -1.13 -12.67 -12.41
N ALA A 39 -0.77 -11.51 -11.87
CA ALA A 39 -1.29 -11.05 -10.59
C ALA A 39 -2.79 -10.69 -10.64
N SER A 40 -3.29 -10.24 -11.79
CA SER A 40 -4.70 -9.90 -11.97
C SER A 40 -5.64 -11.09 -11.79
N ILE A 41 -5.19 -12.29 -12.10
CA ILE A 41 -5.98 -13.53 -11.97
C ILE A 41 -6.31 -13.82 -10.51
N VAL A 42 -5.40 -13.52 -9.59
CA VAL A 42 -5.51 -13.83 -8.15
C VAL A 42 -5.88 -12.62 -7.30
N LYS A 43 -6.08 -11.45 -7.93
CA LYS A 43 -6.42 -10.20 -7.24
C LYS A 43 -7.92 -9.94 -7.27
N ASN A 44 -8.52 -9.85 -6.10
CA ASN A 44 -9.90 -9.44 -5.90
C ASN A 44 -9.96 -8.47 -4.72
N ASN A 45 -9.76 -7.21 -5.01
CA ASN A 45 -9.88 -6.12 -4.03
C ASN A 45 -10.24 -4.80 -4.73
N LEU A 46 -10.51 -3.77 -3.94
CA LEU A 46 -10.67 -2.42 -4.44
C LEU A 46 -9.37 -1.63 -4.22
N GLN A 47 -9.11 -0.69 -5.08
CA GLN A 47 -8.00 0.24 -4.96
C GLN A 47 -8.48 1.67 -5.21
N LEU A 48 -7.86 2.61 -4.51
CA LEU A 48 -8.14 4.02 -4.71
C LEU A 48 -7.37 4.53 -5.96
N LYS A 49 -8.07 5.25 -6.83
CA LYS A 49 -7.43 5.87 -7.99
C LYS A 49 -6.30 6.78 -7.54
N ARG A 50 -5.11 6.58 -8.09
CA ARG A 50 -3.92 7.41 -7.77
C ARG A 50 -4.10 8.88 -8.14
N THR A 51 -4.98 9.18 -9.07
CA THR A 51 -5.31 10.53 -9.52
C THR A 51 -6.27 11.28 -8.60
N SER A 52 -6.92 10.59 -7.66
CA SER A 52 -7.82 11.23 -6.69
C SER A 52 -7.04 12.16 -5.74
N ASP A 53 -7.67 13.25 -5.31
CA ASP A 53 -7.04 14.20 -4.40
C ASP A 53 -6.71 13.57 -3.04
N ILE A 54 -7.58 12.68 -2.55
CA ILE A 54 -7.34 11.92 -1.31
C ILE A 54 -6.11 11.04 -1.45
N SER A 55 -5.96 10.30 -2.56
CA SER A 55 -4.79 9.47 -2.79
C SER A 55 -3.49 10.29 -2.80
N LYS A 56 -3.50 11.43 -3.46
CA LYS A 56 -2.33 12.33 -3.51
C LYS A 56 -1.98 12.88 -2.13
N LYS A 57 -2.98 13.37 -1.39
CA LYS A 57 -2.81 13.91 -0.04
C LYS A 57 -2.23 12.87 0.93
N LEU A 58 -2.85 11.69 0.99
CA LEU A 58 -2.43 10.63 1.90
C LEU A 58 -1.08 10.00 1.48
N SER A 59 -0.81 9.88 0.19
CA SER A 59 0.48 9.42 -0.30
C SER A 59 1.63 10.34 0.11
N LEU A 60 1.41 11.65 0.07
CA LEU A 60 2.40 12.62 0.52
C LEU A 60 2.69 12.45 2.01
N LEU A 61 1.66 12.29 2.83
CA LEU A 61 1.80 12.05 4.27
C LEU A 61 2.63 10.78 4.55
N ILE A 62 2.30 9.66 3.91
CA ILE A 62 3.03 8.40 4.09
C ILE A 62 4.48 8.53 3.65
N LYS A 63 4.75 9.15 2.50
CA LYS A 63 6.12 9.39 2.02
C LYS A 63 6.94 10.20 3.01
N GLN A 64 6.37 11.27 3.57
CA GLN A 64 7.04 12.09 4.58
C GLN A 64 7.36 11.28 5.84
N LYS A 65 6.43 10.43 6.30
CA LYS A 65 6.66 9.55 7.45
C LYS A 65 7.79 8.56 7.20
N ILE A 66 7.85 7.96 6.03
CA ILE A 66 8.93 7.03 5.65
C ILE A 66 10.28 7.77 5.62
N LEU A 67 10.35 8.92 4.95
CA LEU A 67 11.57 9.68 4.78
C LEU A 67 12.07 10.34 6.07
N ASN A 68 11.21 10.54 7.05
CA ASN A 68 11.57 11.06 8.38
C ASN A 68 11.82 9.96 9.42
N ASN A 69 11.72 8.69 9.04
CA ASN A 69 11.98 7.57 9.93
C ASN A 69 13.42 7.04 9.71
N ASP A 70 14.28 7.24 10.68
CA ASP A 70 15.72 6.90 10.57
C ASP A 70 15.95 5.39 10.44
N LEU A 71 15.16 4.57 11.14
CA LEU A 71 15.28 3.11 11.04
C LEU A 71 14.93 2.62 9.63
N ILE A 72 13.81 3.10 9.09
CA ILE A 72 13.39 2.74 7.73
C ILE A 72 14.42 3.22 6.71
N LYS A 73 14.90 4.45 6.84
CA LYS A 73 15.93 4.99 5.93
C LYS A 73 17.21 4.16 5.96
N SER A 74 17.67 3.80 7.15
CA SER A 74 18.89 2.99 7.32
C SER A 74 18.75 1.60 6.71
N PHE A 75 17.57 1.00 6.84
CA PHE A 75 17.31 -0.32 6.33
C PHE A 75 17.13 -0.34 4.81
N THR A 76 16.42 0.66 4.25
CA THR A 76 16.02 0.65 2.84
C THR A 76 16.92 1.46 1.93
N LEU A 77 17.64 2.45 2.47
CA LEU A 77 18.46 3.42 1.71
C LEU A 77 17.71 3.99 0.49
N PRO A 78 16.54 4.61 0.68
CA PRO A 78 15.63 4.90 -0.40
C PRO A 78 16.18 6.02 -1.30
N LYS A 79 16.36 5.72 -2.58
CA LYS A 79 16.63 6.73 -3.61
C LYS A 79 15.33 7.40 -4.06
N LYS A 80 14.27 6.63 -4.16
CA LYS A 80 12.95 7.07 -4.63
C LYS A 80 11.86 6.18 -4.04
N ILE A 81 10.74 6.77 -3.67
CA ILE A 81 9.51 6.05 -3.35
C ILE A 81 8.58 6.17 -4.55
N HIS A 82 8.25 5.04 -5.17
CA HIS A 82 7.28 4.97 -6.25
C HIS A 82 5.85 5.25 -5.75
N GLY A 83 4.89 5.21 -6.64
CA GLY A 83 3.50 5.50 -6.28
C GLY A 83 2.98 4.60 -5.16
N ILE A 84 2.32 5.19 -4.19
CA ILE A 84 1.63 4.50 -3.11
C ILE A 84 0.20 4.19 -3.57
N MET A 85 -0.29 3.01 -3.24
CA MET A 85 -1.63 2.56 -3.56
C MET A 85 -2.40 2.23 -2.28
N PHE A 86 -3.57 2.79 -2.14
CA PHE A 86 -4.50 2.44 -1.07
C PHE A 86 -5.41 1.33 -1.56
N THR A 87 -5.48 0.24 -0.80
CA THR A 87 -6.30 -0.92 -1.14
C THR A 87 -7.30 -1.21 -0.04
N LYS A 88 -8.44 -1.73 -0.42
CA LYS A 88 -9.51 -2.12 0.48
C LYS A 88 -9.97 -3.52 0.13
N SER A 89 -10.02 -4.37 1.15
CA SER A 89 -10.51 -5.74 1.04
C SER A 89 -11.63 -5.96 2.05
N SER A 90 -12.72 -6.55 1.60
CA SER A 90 -13.84 -6.98 2.44
C SER A 90 -13.88 -8.50 2.51
N LYS A 91 -14.82 -9.04 3.31
CA LYS A 91 -15.03 -10.49 3.41
C LYS A 91 -15.22 -11.12 2.02
N GLY A 92 -14.48 -12.18 1.71
CA GLY A 92 -14.49 -12.85 0.42
C GLY A 92 -13.58 -12.25 -0.64
N MET A 93 -12.97 -11.09 -0.38
CA MET A 93 -11.94 -10.51 -1.24
C MET A 93 -10.56 -11.03 -0.84
N GLN A 94 -9.67 -11.11 -1.82
CA GLN A 94 -8.30 -11.61 -1.61
C GLN A 94 -7.33 -11.04 -2.63
N TYR A 95 -6.07 -11.08 -2.29
CA TYR A 95 -4.99 -10.93 -3.24
C TYR A 95 -4.07 -12.14 -3.04
N GLY A 96 -4.15 -13.08 -3.97
CA GLY A 96 -3.43 -14.34 -3.90
C GLY A 96 -1.92 -14.19 -4.08
N ARG A 97 -1.21 -15.31 -3.96
CA ARG A 97 0.24 -15.34 -4.14
C ARG A 97 0.63 -14.82 -5.52
N HIS A 98 1.56 -13.88 -5.55
CA HIS A 98 2.07 -13.25 -6.77
C HIS A 98 3.51 -12.79 -6.55
N ILE A 99 4.14 -12.36 -7.62
CA ILE A 99 5.45 -11.71 -7.60
C ILE A 99 5.23 -10.24 -7.96
N ASP A 100 5.79 -9.34 -7.17
CA ASP A 100 5.76 -7.92 -7.47
C ASP A 100 6.60 -7.61 -8.72
N ASN A 101 6.14 -6.63 -9.49
CA ASN A 101 6.86 -6.21 -10.67
C ASN A 101 8.12 -5.42 -10.27
N ALA A 102 9.28 -5.90 -10.67
CA ALA A 102 10.56 -5.26 -10.38
C ALA A 102 10.78 -3.94 -11.16
N TYR A 103 10.00 -3.68 -12.19
CA TYR A 103 10.10 -2.48 -13.01
C TYR A 103 8.76 -1.75 -13.06
N MET A 104 8.79 -0.50 -12.63
CA MET A 104 7.67 0.42 -12.71
C MET A 104 7.92 1.40 -13.86
N SER A 105 6.89 2.11 -14.34
CA SER A 105 7.06 3.17 -15.34
C SER A 105 8.05 4.26 -14.90
N SER A 106 8.20 4.46 -13.60
CA SER A 106 9.07 5.45 -12.98
C SER A 106 10.45 4.93 -12.57
N GLY A 107 10.78 3.66 -12.88
CA GLY A 107 12.08 3.04 -12.60
C GLY A 107 11.99 1.69 -11.91
N ARG A 108 13.15 1.15 -11.53
CA ARG A 108 13.27 -0.13 -10.82
C ARG A 108 12.75 -0.03 -9.39
N ALA A 109 12.03 -1.05 -8.94
CA ALA A 109 11.60 -1.24 -7.56
C ALA A 109 12.40 -2.38 -6.91
N ASP A 110 13.25 -2.06 -5.96
CA ASP A 110 14.11 -3.03 -5.27
C ASP A 110 13.46 -3.57 -3.98
N LEU A 111 12.59 -2.77 -3.36
CA LEU A 111 11.87 -3.10 -2.14
C LEU A 111 10.40 -2.73 -2.28
N SER A 112 9.53 -3.55 -1.70
CA SER A 112 8.13 -3.23 -1.51
C SER A 112 7.82 -3.04 -0.03
N PHE A 113 6.78 -2.29 0.28
CA PHE A 113 6.29 -2.12 1.64
C PHE A 113 4.76 -2.17 1.67
N THR A 114 4.24 -2.59 2.82
CA THR A 114 2.81 -2.54 3.12
C THR A 114 2.61 -1.85 4.46
N VAL A 115 1.71 -0.88 4.49
CA VAL A 115 1.28 -0.22 5.72
C VAL A 115 -0.13 -0.70 6.05
N PHE A 116 -0.27 -1.41 7.17
CA PHE A 116 -1.56 -1.87 7.65
C PHE A 116 -2.25 -0.76 8.43
N LEU A 117 -3.43 -0.35 7.98
CA LEU A 117 -4.23 0.71 8.57
C LEU A 117 -5.30 0.18 9.53
N THR A 118 -5.68 -1.08 9.42
CA THR A 118 -6.72 -1.70 10.24
C THR A 118 -6.16 -2.85 11.07
N LYS A 119 -6.70 -3.02 12.28
CA LYS A 119 -6.36 -4.15 13.17
C LYS A 119 -7.06 -5.45 12.80
N LYS A 120 -7.76 -5.53 11.67
CA LYS A 120 -8.48 -6.75 11.30
C LYS A 120 -7.51 -7.91 11.07
N ILE A 121 -7.73 -8.96 11.83
CA ILE A 121 -6.99 -10.20 11.76
C ILE A 121 -7.30 -10.86 10.40
N TYR A 122 -6.30 -10.96 9.56
CA TYR A 122 -6.37 -11.77 8.36
C TYR A 122 -6.13 -13.23 8.77
N THR A 123 -7.13 -14.06 8.61
CA THR A 123 -7.09 -15.47 9.02
C THR A 123 -6.17 -16.34 8.14
N ARG A 124 -5.69 -15.85 7.02
CA ARG A 124 -4.66 -16.48 6.18
C ARG A 124 -3.99 -15.39 5.33
N GLY A 125 -2.80 -15.06 5.64
CA GLY A 125 -1.98 -14.20 4.80
C GLY A 125 -0.56 -14.22 5.32
N VAL A 126 0.26 -15.09 4.77
CA VAL A 126 1.69 -14.96 4.91
C VAL A 126 2.12 -13.96 3.84
N ILE A 127 2.56 -12.79 4.26
CA ILE A 127 3.23 -11.85 3.38
C ILE A 127 4.69 -12.32 3.34
N TYR A 128 5.12 -12.72 2.17
CA TYR A 128 6.53 -13.05 1.92
C TYR A 128 7.20 -11.85 1.28
#